data_549d9b62e5df98fac0d7dd0ecfca689f
#
_entry.id   549d9b62e5df98fac0d7dd0ecfca689f
#
_cell.length_a   1.000
_cell.length_b   1.000
_cell.length_c   1.000
_cell.angle_alpha   90.00
_cell.angle_beta   90.00
_cell.angle_gamma   90.00
#
_symmetry.space_group_name_H-M   'P 1'
#
loop_
_entity.id
_entity.type
_entity.pdbx_description
1 polymer ?
#
loop_
_entity_poly.entity_id
_entity_poly.type
_entity_poly.pdbx_seq_one_letter_code
_entity_poly.pdbx_strand_id
1 'polypeptide(L)'
;MSSIDLPLLQVDTTGLMCPEPLMMVHQAVRRAQPAQTLEVRATDPSTTRDIPKFCMHLGHDLLEQRQQHEAGQLVYVFVLKKKSPHN
;
A
#
# COMPACT_ATOMS: atom_id res chain seq x y z
N MET A 1 -19.08 18.16 11.67
CA MET A 1 -19.10 17.22 11.90
C MET A 1 -18.08 16.58 11.85
N SER A 2 -18.05 16.03 12.32
CA SER A 2 -17.00 15.37 12.48
C SER A 2 -16.48 14.83 11.30
N SER A 3 -15.28 14.76 11.17
CA SER A 3 -14.70 14.06 10.11
C SER A 3 -15.02 12.62 10.26
N ILE A 4 -15.14 11.98 9.18
CA ILE A 4 -15.33 10.56 9.18
C ILE A 4 -13.98 9.92 9.12
N ASP A 5 -13.69 9.10 10.11
CA ASP A 5 -12.45 8.37 10.12
C ASP A 5 -12.61 7.15 9.23
N LEU A 6 -11.89 7.13 8.15
CA LEU A 6 -11.90 5.98 7.25
C LEU A 6 -11.07 4.86 7.87
N PRO A 7 -11.54 3.63 7.79
CA PRO A 7 -10.75 2.52 8.32
C PRO A 7 -9.48 2.32 7.52
N LEU A 8 -8.46 1.79 8.21
CA LEU A 8 -7.24 1.41 7.55
C LEU A 8 -7.51 0.15 6.73
N LEU A 9 -7.23 0.22 5.44
CA LEU A 9 -7.35 -0.96 4.59
C LEU A 9 -6.06 -1.74 4.65
N GLN A 10 -6.17 -3.04 4.89
CA GLN A 10 -5.00 -3.89 4.91
C GLN A 10 -4.96 -4.74 3.65
N VAL A 11 -3.82 -4.74 2.99
CA VAL A 11 -3.62 -5.47 1.74
C VAL A 11 -2.47 -6.44 1.99
N ASP A 12 -2.79 -7.70 2.14
CA ASP A 12 -1.78 -8.71 2.43
C ASP A 12 -1.37 -9.39 1.14
N THR A 13 -0.16 -9.09 0.68
CA THR A 13 0.39 -9.73 -0.50
C THR A 13 1.56 -10.65 -0.17
N THR A 14 1.68 -11.03 1.11
CA THR A 14 2.77 -11.93 1.49
C THR A 14 2.65 -13.24 0.75
N GLY A 15 3.80 -13.79 0.35
CA GLY A 15 3.83 -15.02 -0.41
C GLY A 15 3.63 -14.87 -1.90
N LEU A 16 3.22 -13.70 -2.35
CA LEU A 16 3.02 -13.45 -3.78
C LEU A 16 4.27 -12.85 -4.39
N MET A 17 4.46 -13.10 -5.68
CA MET A 17 5.62 -12.60 -6.41
C MET A 17 5.16 -11.68 -7.53
N CYS A 18 6.09 -10.79 -7.93
CA CYS A 18 5.84 -9.87 -9.03
C CYS A 18 5.23 -10.60 -10.21
N PRO A 19 4.17 -10.05 -10.83
CA PRO A 19 3.58 -8.73 -10.61
C PRO A 19 2.37 -8.74 -9.68
N GLU A 20 2.08 -9.83 -9.01
CA GLU A 20 0.83 -9.99 -8.27
C GLU A 20 0.68 -9.00 -7.12
N PRO A 21 1.73 -8.73 -6.31
CA PRO A 21 1.55 -7.75 -5.25
C PRO A 21 1.10 -6.40 -5.76
N LEU A 22 1.72 -5.93 -6.85
CA LEU A 22 1.36 -4.63 -7.40
C LEU A 22 -0.06 -4.64 -7.95
N MET A 23 -0.48 -5.74 -8.54
CA MET A 23 -1.85 -5.87 -9.05
C MET A 23 -2.86 -5.78 -7.92
N MET A 24 -2.56 -6.39 -6.78
CA MET A 24 -3.44 -6.30 -5.62
C MET A 24 -3.51 -4.89 -5.06
N VAL A 25 -2.38 -4.18 -5.05
CA VAL A 25 -2.36 -2.79 -4.60
C VAL A 25 -3.22 -1.93 -5.53
N HIS A 26 -3.11 -2.12 -6.84
CA HIS A 26 -3.94 -1.41 -7.80
C HIS A 26 -5.43 -1.62 -7.51
N GLN A 27 -5.83 -2.85 -7.28
CA GLN A 27 -7.24 -3.14 -7.01
C GLN A 27 -7.69 -2.50 -5.70
N ALA A 28 -6.87 -2.59 -4.67
CA ALA A 28 -7.24 -2.03 -3.37
C ALA A 28 -7.38 -0.52 -3.44
N VAL A 29 -6.47 0.14 -4.16
CA VAL A 29 -6.54 1.60 -4.29
C VAL A 29 -7.78 2.01 -5.07
N ARG A 30 -8.15 1.24 -6.09
CA ARG A 30 -9.37 1.57 -6.82
C ARG A 30 -10.62 1.47 -5.95
N ARG A 31 -10.64 0.55 -5.01
CA ARG A 31 -11.77 0.38 -4.10
C ARG A 31 -11.74 1.32 -2.92
N ALA A 32 -10.58 1.90 -2.61
CA ALA A 32 -10.44 2.78 -1.47
C ALA A 32 -11.16 4.09 -1.71
N GLN A 33 -11.56 4.72 -0.62
CA GLN A 33 -12.12 6.06 -0.67
C GLN A 33 -11.01 7.09 -0.81
N PRO A 34 -11.30 8.26 -1.37
CA PRO A 34 -10.27 9.32 -1.40
C PRO A 34 -9.75 9.60 0.01
N ALA A 35 -8.45 9.78 0.12
CA ALA A 35 -7.74 10.05 1.37
C ALA A 35 -7.71 8.87 2.34
N GLN A 36 -8.15 7.70 1.90
CA GLN A 36 -8.08 6.52 2.75
C GLN A 36 -6.66 5.97 2.80
N THR A 37 -6.26 5.47 3.95
CA THR A 37 -4.92 4.93 4.16
C THR A 37 -4.95 3.41 3.98
N LEU A 38 -3.92 2.89 3.31
CA LEU A 38 -3.77 1.47 3.07
C LEU A 38 -2.43 1.01 3.63
N GLU A 39 -2.45 -0.15 4.27
CA GLU A 39 -1.22 -0.79 4.71
C GLU A 39 -1.01 -2.03 3.86
N VAL A 40 0.10 -2.06 3.15
CA VAL A 40 0.44 -3.17 2.25
C VAL A 40 1.57 -3.96 2.86
N ARG A 41 1.39 -5.27 2.93
CA ARG A 41 2.42 -6.19 3.40
C ARG A 41 2.87 -7.05 2.25
N ALA A 42 4.16 -7.23 2.09
CA ALA A 42 4.71 -7.98 0.97
C ALA A 42 5.99 -8.69 1.39
N THR A 43 6.28 -9.79 0.73
CA THR A 43 7.54 -10.51 0.94
C THR A 43 8.43 -10.47 -0.30
N ASP A 44 7.93 -10.00 -1.43
CA ASP A 44 8.71 -9.91 -2.65
C ASP A 44 9.57 -8.64 -2.62
N PRO A 45 10.90 -8.76 -2.69
CA PRO A 45 11.78 -7.59 -2.65
C PRO A 45 11.51 -6.57 -3.75
N SER A 46 10.96 -6.98 -4.89
CA SER A 46 10.71 -6.02 -5.96
C SER A 46 9.65 -4.99 -5.58
N THR A 47 8.83 -5.27 -4.56
CA THR A 47 7.84 -4.30 -4.10
C THR A 47 8.50 -3.04 -3.54
N THR A 48 9.74 -3.13 -3.05
CA THR A 48 10.43 -1.96 -2.53
C THR A 48 10.72 -0.93 -3.62
N ARG A 49 10.71 -1.36 -4.87
CA ARG A 49 10.84 -0.47 -6.02
C ARG A 49 9.48 -0.15 -6.62
N ASP A 50 8.64 -1.17 -6.75
CA ASP A 50 7.41 -1.04 -7.52
C ASP A 50 6.34 -0.24 -6.80
N ILE A 51 6.20 -0.40 -5.49
CA ILE A 51 5.14 0.29 -4.76
C ILE A 51 5.44 1.79 -4.62
N PRO A 52 6.66 2.21 -4.26
CA PRO A 52 6.95 3.65 -4.26
C PRO A 52 6.78 4.27 -5.65
N LYS A 53 7.14 3.54 -6.70
CA LYS A 53 6.99 4.04 -8.07
C LYS A 53 5.52 4.19 -8.43
N PHE A 54 4.69 3.23 -8.03
CA PHE A 54 3.25 3.29 -8.22
C PHE A 54 2.67 4.53 -7.55
N CYS A 55 3.04 4.78 -6.29
CA CYS A 55 2.54 5.95 -5.58
C CYS A 55 2.95 7.24 -6.28
N MET A 56 4.20 7.33 -6.70
CA MET A 56 4.70 8.52 -7.35
C MET A 56 3.99 8.78 -8.67
N HIS A 57 3.82 7.77 -9.49
CA HIS A 57 3.23 7.93 -10.80
C HIS A 57 1.76 8.30 -10.74
N LEU A 58 1.04 7.77 -9.75
CA LEU A 58 -0.40 8.01 -9.67
C LEU A 58 -0.76 9.10 -8.65
N GLY A 59 0.24 9.69 -8.00
CA GLY A 59 -0.01 10.82 -7.11
C GLY A 59 -0.52 10.45 -5.74
N HIS A 60 -0.30 9.22 -5.30
CA HIS A 60 -0.65 8.82 -3.95
C HIS A 60 0.51 9.11 -3.01
N ASP A 61 0.22 9.30 -1.73
CA ASP A 61 1.26 9.58 -0.75
C ASP A 61 1.79 8.29 -0.14
N LEU A 62 3.09 8.09 -0.17
CA LEU A 62 3.72 7.00 0.54
C LEU A 62 4.12 7.53 1.91
N LEU A 63 3.36 7.14 2.94
CA LEU A 63 3.54 7.69 4.28
C LEU A 63 4.62 6.99 5.05
N GLU A 64 4.78 5.68 4.82
CA GLU A 64 5.75 4.91 5.58
C GLU A 64 6.21 3.73 4.74
N GLN A 65 7.47 3.38 4.89
CA GLN A 65 8.04 2.19 4.25
C GLN A 65 9.02 1.60 5.23
N ARG A 66 8.78 0.36 5.63
CA ARG A 66 9.66 -0.27 6.62
C ARG A 66 9.78 -1.76 6.36
N GLN A 67 10.74 -2.37 7.01
CA GLN A 67 10.95 -3.81 6.96
C GLN A 67 10.88 -4.37 8.37
N GLN A 68 10.35 -5.57 8.48
CA GLN A 68 10.31 -6.23 9.79
C GLN A 68 10.38 -7.74 9.57
N HIS A 69 10.85 -8.45 10.58
CA HIS A 69 10.90 -9.89 10.52
C HIS A 69 9.69 -10.47 11.23
N GLU A 70 9.03 -11.42 10.59
CA GLU A 70 7.89 -12.09 11.17
C GLU A 70 8.05 -13.58 10.91
N ALA A 71 8.09 -14.39 11.96
CA ALA A 71 8.22 -15.83 11.83
C ALA A 71 9.39 -16.23 10.94
N GLY A 72 10.53 -15.54 11.10
CA GLY A 72 11.73 -15.85 10.34
C GLY A 72 11.73 -15.34 8.92
N GLN A 73 10.74 -14.55 8.53
CA GLN A 73 10.61 -14.05 7.17
C GLN A 73 10.67 -12.54 7.16
N LEU A 74 11.35 -11.98 6.16
CA LEU A 74 11.40 -10.53 6.00
C LEU A 74 10.13 -10.05 5.31
N VAL A 75 9.45 -9.12 5.96
CA VAL A 75 8.20 -8.55 5.45
C VAL A 75 8.41 -7.06 5.20
N TYR A 76 8.01 -6.61 4.03
CA TYR A 76 8.06 -5.20 3.67
C TYR A 76 6.67 -4.61 3.91
N VAL A 77 6.61 -3.49 4.63
CA VAL A 77 5.35 -2.84 4.95
C VAL A 77 5.34 -1.44 4.36
N PHE A 78 4.29 -1.14 3.62
CA PHE A 78 4.13 0.17 3.00
C PHE A 78 2.80 0.75 3.46
N VAL A 79 2.83 1.99 3.95
CA VAL A 79 1.60 2.68 4.33
C VAL A 79 1.43 3.82 3.34
N LEU A 80 0.32 3.79 2.62
CA LEU A 80 0.07 4.81 1.61
C LEU A 80 -1.33 5.39 1.78
N LYS A 81 -1.49 6.60 1.27
CA LYS A 81 -2.75 7.31 1.36
C LYS A 81 -3.21 7.64 -0.05
N LYS A 82 -4.44 7.23 -0.37
CA LYS A 82 -4.98 7.49 -1.70
C LYS A 82 -5.19 8.99 -1.89
N LYS A 83 -4.82 9.49 -3.05
CA LYS A 83 -4.99 10.90 -3.36
C LYS A 83 -6.45 11.29 -3.32
N SER A 84 -6.70 12.56 -3.05
CA SER A 84 -8.04 13.12 -3.10
C SER A 84 -8.29 13.69 -4.48
N PRO A 85 -9.52 13.61 -4.98
CA PRO A 85 -9.79 14.08 -6.35
C PRO A 85 -9.69 15.57 -6.52
N HIS A 86 -9.71 16.32 -5.42
CA HIS A 86 -9.69 17.78 -5.55
C HIS A 86 -8.32 18.38 -5.36
N ASN A 87 -7.27 17.59 -5.41
CA ASN A 87 -5.95 18.18 -5.22
C ASN A 87 -5.15 18.24 -6.46
#